data_4c99164b0f4d54a2db6057e502af49e7
#
_entry.id   4c99164b0f4d54a2db6057e502af49e7
#
_cell.length_a   1.000
_cell.length_b   1.000
_cell.length_c   1.000
_cell.angle_alpha   90.00
_cell.angle_beta   90.00
_cell.angle_gamma   90.00
#
_symmetry.space_group_name_H-M   'P 1'
#
loop_
_entity.id
_entity.type
_entity.pdbx_description
1 polymer ?
#
loop_
_entity_poly.entity_id
_entity_poly.type
_entity_poly.pdbx_seq_one_letter_code
_entity_poly.pdbx_strand_id
1 'polypeptide(L)'
;MEKTEKDAVAKDYWESQAKTHKGSHLASWSDNFMIELEIDAVGEHISSGDHILDVGCANGYSAFQQLERHRDVGSITGVDFAENMIKQANTLKKAQWSGDVIKFEVGDINALQFDDASFDLVYVTRVVTLMDTWEEQQVAINECLRVVKPGGKVILSEPFLEPFTLLNALRQLKDMPPLVEHDSNRFFKKELLENFLMNKGLSFTVNEFSSIYYLGSRFLRELVTDPAAYPGFNPINRIFYDIEKDFSGGGFGIQQAYIITK
;
A
#
# COMPACT_ATOMS: atom_id res chain seq x y z
N MET A 1 -14.34 -17.57 -13.87
CA MET A 1 -13.49 -16.77 -14.75
C MET A 1 -12.10 -17.37 -14.69
N GLU A 2 -11.46 -17.67 -15.82
CA GLU A 2 -10.09 -18.17 -15.81
C GLU A 2 -9.13 -17.08 -15.34
N LYS A 3 -7.96 -17.44 -14.79
CA LYS A 3 -6.97 -16.48 -14.24
C LYS A 3 -6.60 -15.39 -15.24
N THR A 4 -6.30 -15.75 -16.49
CA THR A 4 -5.96 -14.83 -17.58
C THR A 4 -7.06 -13.80 -17.88
N GLU A 5 -8.32 -14.14 -17.66
CA GLU A 5 -9.46 -13.25 -17.86
C GLU A 5 -9.60 -12.24 -16.72
N LYS A 6 -9.34 -12.69 -15.47
CA LYS A 6 -9.31 -11.79 -14.28
C LYS A 6 -8.14 -10.80 -14.36
N ASP A 7 -6.96 -11.26 -14.74
CA ASP A 7 -5.77 -10.40 -14.89
C ASP A 7 -6.01 -9.32 -15.94
N ALA A 8 -6.67 -9.67 -17.05
CA ALA A 8 -7.05 -8.70 -18.08
C ALA A 8 -8.06 -7.67 -17.57
N VAL A 9 -9.08 -8.09 -16.82
CA VAL A 9 -10.07 -7.18 -16.22
C VAL A 9 -9.42 -6.25 -15.20
N ALA A 10 -8.52 -6.76 -14.36
CA ALA A 10 -7.77 -5.94 -13.41
C ALA A 10 -6.88 -4.92 -14.13
N LYS A 11 -6.17 -5.35 -15.19
CA LYS A 11 -5.35 -4.44 -16.01
C LYS A 11 -6.20 -3.34 -16.63
N ASP A 12 -7.32 -3.67 -17.27
CA ASP A 12 -8.22 -2.70 -17.90
C ASP A 12 -8.78 -1.70 -16.89
N TYR A 13 -9.08 -2.15 -15.67
CA TYR A 13 -9.51 -1.25 -14.59
C TYR A 13 -8.43 -0.21 -14.26
N TRP A 14 -7.20 -0.63 -13.99
CA TRP A 14 -6.11 0.28 -13.64
C TRP A 14 -5.69 1.19 -14.81
N GLU A 15 -5.71 0.67 -16.05
CA GLU A 15 -5.52 1.47 -17.26
C GLU A 15 -6.56 2.60 -17.37
N SER A 16 -7.80 2.34 -16.98
CA SER A 16 -8.90 3.32 -16.95
C SER A 16 -8.72 4.34 -15.82
N GLN A 17 -8.31 3.91 -14.62
CA GLN A 17 -8.02 4.81 -13.49
C GLN A 17 -6.92 5.83 -13.85
N ALA A 18 -5.86 5.36 -14.51
CA ALA A 18 -4.77 6.22 -14.98
C ALA A 18 -5.26 7.33 -15.92
N LYS A 19 -6.15 6.99 -16.86
CA LYS A 19 -6.73 7.97 -17.82
C LYS A 19 -7.64 9.00 -17.13
N THR A 20 -8.44 8.53 -16.17
CA THR A 20 -9.44 9.35 -15.47
C THR A 20 -8.78 10.32 -14.49
N HIS A 21 -7.86 9.82 -13.66
CA HIS A 21 -7.34 10.57 -12.51
C HIS A 21 -5.94 11.14 -12.73
N LYS A 22 -5.27 10.74 -13.83
CA LYS A 22 -3.94 11.25 -14.23
C LYS A 22 -2.92 11.18 -13.07
N GLY A 23 -2.37 12.34 -12.68
CA GLY A 23 -1.38 12.45 -11.60
C GLY A 23 -1.93 12.56 -10.18
N SER A 24 -3.24 12.42 -10.00
CA SER A 24 -3.87 12.49 -8.67
C SER A 24 -3.72 11.17 -7.92
N HIS A 25 -3.65 11.22 -6.57
CA HIS A 25 -3.76 10.05 -5.70
C HIS A 25 -5.07 9.25 -5.93
N LEU A 26 -6.12 9.90 -6.44
CA LEU A 26 -7.40 9.27 -6.79
C LEU A 26 -7.25 8.13 -7.81
N ALA A 27 -6.13 8.05 -8.53
CA ALA A 27 -5.85 6.95 -9.44
C ALA A 27 -5.67 5.62 -8.70
N SER A 28 -5.21 5.64 -7.44
CA SER A 28 -5.01 4.45 -6.61
C SER A 28 -6.04 4.33 -5.49
N TRP A 29 -6.37 5.43 -4.81
CA TRP A 29 -7.33 5.43 -3.71
C TRP A 29 -7.91 6.82 -3.43
N SER A 30 -9.18 6.86 -3.00
CA SER A 30 -9.88 8.12 -2.69
C SER A 30 -9.62 8.62 -1.26
N ASP A 31 -9.11 7.78 -0.37
CA ASP A 31 -8.85 8.15 1.03
C ASP A 31 -7.46 8.78 1.19
N ASN A 32 -7.39 10.09 0.98
CA ASN A 32 -6.14 10.84 1.03
C ASN A 32 -5.43 10.73 2.39
N PHE A 33 -6.17 10.72 3.50
CA PHE A 33 -5.55 10.63 4.82
C PHE A 33 -4.87 9.27 5.04
N MET A 34 -5.51 8.20 4.56
CA MET A 34 -4.87 6.88 4.61
C MET A 34 -3.60 6.82 3.78
N ILE A 35 -3.62 7.42 2.57
CA ILE A 35 -2.43 7.47 1.73
C ILE A 35 -1.30 8.25 2.43
N GLU A 36 -1.61 9.37 3.09
CA GLU A 36 -0.61 10.16 3.82
C GLU A 36 -0.03 9.38 5.02
N LEU A 37 -0.88 8.70 5.81
CA LEU A 37 -0.42 7.84 6.91
C LEU A 37 0.48 6.70 6.40
N GLU A 38 0.13 6.11 5.27
CA GLU A 38 0.91 5.04 4.63
C GLU A 38 2.26 5.55 4.13
N ILE A 39 2.30 6.74 3.51
CA ILE A 39 3.53 7.38 3.07
C ILE A 39 4.43 7.72 4.27
N ASP A 40 3.87 8.25 5.37
CA ASP A 40 4.60 8.50 6.61
C ASP A 40 5.18 7.19 7.17
N ALA A 41 4.38 6.13 7.28
CA ALA A 41 4.81 4.83 7.81
C ALA A 41 5.93 4.16 7.00
N VAL A 42 5.91 4.28 5.67
CA VAL A 42 7.01 3.82 4.80
C VAL A 42 8.24 4.72 4.96
N GLY A 43 8.01 6.04 5.00
CA GLY A 43 9.07 7.06 5.08
C GLY A 43 9.97 6.93 6.31
N GLU A 44 9.42 6.48 7.46
CA GLU A 44 10.20 6.21 8.70
C GLU A 44 11.36 5.22 8.51
N HIS A 45 11.34 4.45 7.43
CA HIS A 45 12.33 3.41 7.15
C HIS A 45 13.28 3.74 5.99
N ILE A 46 13.15 4.92 5.40
CA ILE A 46 14.01 5.41 4.32
C ILE A 46 15.25 6.07 4.94
N SER A 47 16.42 5.67 4.46
CA SER A 47 17.71 6.22 4.89
C SER A 47 18.40 6.97 3.75
N SER A 48 19.29 7.89 4.12
CA SER A 48 20.14 8.60 3.16
C SER A 48 20.94 7.63 2.29
N GLY A 49 20.92 7.84 1.00
CA GLY A 49 21.63 7.01 0.02
C GLY A 49 20.93 5.72 -0.39
N ASP A 50 19.77 5.37 0.20
CA ASP A 50 19.04 4.13 -0.16
C ASP A 50 18.66 4.09 -1.65
N HIS A 51 18.84 2.92 -2.24
CA HIS A 51 18.22 2.55 -3.51
C HIS A 51 16.90 1.84 -3.23
N ILE A 52 15.79 2.46 -3.62
CA ILE A 52 14.44 2.07 -3.22
C ILE A 52 13.67 1.53 -4.42
N LEU A 53 12.89 0.47 -4.21
CA LEU A 53 11.91 -0.06 -5.16
C LEU A 53 10.48 0.13 -4.61
N ASP A 54 9.65 0.86 -5.35
CA ASP A 54 8.20 1.00 -5.16
C ASP A 54 7.48 0.02 -6.08
N VAL A 55 6.94 -1.06 -5.53
CA VAL A 55 6.26 -2.10 -6.30
C VAL A 55 4.75 -1.87 -6.30
N GLY A 56 4.17 -1.71 -7.49
CA GLY A 56 2.79 -1.25 -7.67
C GLY A 56 2.67 0.26 -7.47
N CYS A 57 3.62 1.00 -8.03
CA CYS A 57 3.76 2.44 -7.85
C CYS A 57 2.61 3.28 -8.45
N ALA A 58 1.70 2.66 -9.20
CA ALA A 58 0.64 3.33 -9.93
C ALA A 58 1.18 4.53 -10.75
N ASN A 59 0.58 5.71 -10.64
CA ASN A 59 1.02 6.94 -11.29
C ASN A 59 2.23 7.63 -10.62
N GLY A 60 2.88 6.95 -9.67
CA GLY A 60 4.08 7.44 -8.98
C GLY A 60 3.79 8.40 -7.82
N TYR A 61 2.54 8.61 -7.40
CA TYR A 61 2.19 9.58 -6.37
C TYR A 61 3.00 9.37 -5.08
N SER A 62 2.99 8.15 -4.53
CA SER A 62 3.75 7.82 -3.31
C SER A 62 5.25 7.99 -3.49
N ALA A 63 5.82 7.53 -4.62
CA ALA A 63 7.24 7.67 -4.91
C ALA A 63 7.68 9.15 -4.99
N PHE A 64 6.87 10.03 -5.58
CA PHE A 64 7.15 11.47 -5.60
C PHE A 64 7.10 12.08 -4.20
N GLN A 65 6.12 11.68 -3.38
CA GLN A 65 6.02 12.16 -2.00
C GLN A 65 7.22 11.70 -1.16
N GLN A 66 7.67 10.46 -1.33
CA GLN A 66 8.89 9.97 -0.65
C GLN A 66 10.12 10.77 -1.09
N LEU A 67 10.28 11.01 -2.40
CA LEU A 67 11.40 11.80 -2.90
C LEU A 67 11.38 13.25 -2.39
N GLU A 68 10.20 13.86 -2.20
CA GLU A 68 10.09 15.19 -1.62
C GLU A 68 10.51 15.26 -0.16
N ARG A 69 10.19 14.24 0.62
CA ARG A 69 10.48 14.14 2.06
C ARG A 69 11.91 13.68 2.34
N HIS A 70 12.49 12.86 1.44
CA HIS A 70 13.82 12.24 1.57
C HIS A 70 14.69 12.63 0.36
N ARG A 71 15.17 13.87 0.33
CA ARG A 71 15.91 14.45 -0.80
C ARG A 71 17.30 13.86 -1.01
N ASP A 72 17.81 13.11 -0.05
CA ASP A 72 19.13 12.50 0.00
C ASP A 72 19.15 10.99 -0.27
N VAL A 73 18.04 10.42 -0.74
CA VAL A 73 18.01 9.03 -1.23
C VAL A 73 18.91 8.85 -2.45
N GLY A 74 19.47 7.67 -2.62
CA GLY A 74 20.27 7.31 -3.78
C GLY A 74 19.44 7.25 -5.06
N SER A 75 18.33 6.52 -5.03
CA SER A 75 17.35 6.48 -6.12
C SER A 75 16.02 5.87 -5.68
N ILE A 76 14.93 6.19 -6.41
CA ILE A 76 13.65 5.52 -6.32
C ILE A 76 13.31 4.94 -7.70
N THR A 77 13.04 3.63 -7.77
CA THR A 77 12.51 2.98 -8.97
C THR A 77 11.08 2.54 -8.68
N GLY A 78 10.11 3.01 -9.44
CA GLY A 78 8.72 2.58 -9.36
C GLY A 78 8.39 1.60 -10.48
N VAL A 79 7.71 0.50 -10.16
CA VAL A 79 7.19 -0.46 -11.14
C VAL A 79 5.70 -0.64 -10.97
N ASP A 80 4.99 -0.75 -12.10
CA ASP A 80 3.57 -1.07 -12.14
C ASP A 80 3.25 -1.86 -13.42
N PHE A 81 2.29 -2.78 -13.35
CA PHE A 81 1.94 -3.59 -14.52
C PHE A 81 1.04 -2.86 -15.53
N ALA A 82 0.40 -1.74 -15.11
CA ALA A 82 -0.45 -0.92 -15.95
C ALA A 82 0.38 0.14 -16.70
N GLU A 83 0.48 -0.01 -18.02
CA GLU A 83 1.31 0.86 -18.87
C GLU A 83 0.89 2.33 -18.81
N ASN A 84 -0.42 2.61 -18.72
CA ASN A 84 -0.91 3.99 -18.61
C ASN A 84 -0.57 4.63 -17.26
N MET A 85 -0.48 3.85 -16.17
CA MET A 85 0.02 4.34 -14.88
C MET A 85 1.47 4.81 -15.03
N ILE A 86 2.33 3.98 -15.57
CA ILE A 86 3.75 4.31 -15.83
C ILE A 86 3.90 5.49 -16.79
N LYS A 87 3.05 5.58 -17.82
CA LYS A 87 3.03 6.74 -18.72
C LYS A 87 2.69 8.04 -17.99
N GLN A 88 1.73 8.02 -17.07
CA GLN A 88 1.40 9.19 -16.24
C GLN A 88 2.55 9.53 -15.29
N ALA A 89 3.14 8.55 -14.60
CA ALA A 89 4.30 8.75 -13.72
C ALA A 89 5.46 9.41 -14.47
N ASN A 90 5.80 8.91 -15.65
CA ASN A 90 6.86 9.48 -16.49
C ASN A 90 6.51 10.88 -17.05
N THR A 91 5.23 11.17 -17.26
CA THR A 91 4.77 12.51 -17.66
C THR A 91 4.96 13.50 -16.50
N LEU A 92 4.59 13.13 -15.29
CA LEU A 92 4.80 13.91 -14.07
C LEU A 92 6.28 14.12 -13.77
N LYS A 93 7.10 13.05 -13.87
CA LYS A 93 8.55 13.15 -13.73
C LYS A 93 9.12 14.24 -14.64
N LYS A 94 8.82 14.20 -15.94
CA LYS A 94 9.31 15.20 -16.89
C LYS A 94 8.88 16.64 -16.58
N ALA A 95 7.71 16.80 -15.98
CA ALA A 95 7.16 18.13 -15.65
C ALA A 95 7.74 18.72 -14.35
N GLN A 96 8.10 17.88 -13.38
CA GLN A 96 8.39 18.32 -12.01
C GLN A 96 9.83 18.02 -11.55
N TRP A 97 10.49 17.03 -12.15
CA TRP A 97 11.78 16.53 -11.69
C TRP A 97 12.80 16.45 -12.82
N SER A 98 13.99 16.97 -12.54
CA SER A 98 15.16 16.82 -13.43
C SER A 98 16.11 15.76 -12.87
N GLY A 99 16.71 14.94 -13.74
CA GLY A 99 17.69 13.91 -13.37
C GLY A 99 17.13 12.50 -13.25
N ASP A 100 17.98 11.58 -12.79
CA ASP A 100 17.74 10.14 -12.80
C ASP A 100 17.50 9.54 -11.40
N VAL A 101 17.31 10.38 -10.39
CA VAL A 101 17.06 9.93 -9.01
C VAL A 101 15.75 9.14 -8.89
N ILE A 102 14.78 9.39 -9.76
CA ILE A 102 13.53 8.65 -9.81
C ILE A 102 13.29 8.08 -11.22
N LYS A 103 12.85 6.82 -11.31
CA LYS A 103 12.54 6.12 -12.56
C LYS A 103 11.22 5.38 -12.42
N PHE A 104 10.51 5.21 -13.55
CA PHE A 104 9.28 4.44 -13.60
C PHE A 104 9.29 3.53 -14.83
N GLU A 105 9.03 2.25 -14.61
CA GLU A 105 9.01 1.24 -15.66
C GLU A 105 7.88 0.22 -15.47
N VAL A 106 7.43 -0.39 -16.56
CA VAL A 106 6.42 -1.44 -16.51
C VAL A 106 7.04 -2.69 -15.93
N GLY A 107 6.39 -3.30 -14.94
CA GLY A 107 6.87 -4.54 -14.32
C GLY A 107 5.76 -5.30 -13.60
N ASP A 108 5.97 -6.60 -13.43
CA ASP A 108 5.08 -7.50 -12.72
C ASP A 108 5.73 -7.90 -11.37
N ILE A 109 5.00 -7.73 -10.28
CA ILE A 109 5.45 -8.13 -8.93
C ILE A 109 5.79 -9.63 -8.84
N ASN A 110 5.16 -10.46 -9.67
CA ASN A 110 5.40 -11.90 -9.70
C ASN A 110 6.71 -12.29 -10.42
N ALA A 111 7.33 -11.37 -11.16
CA ALA A 111 8.55 -11.58 -11.93
C ALA A 111 9.29 -10.25 -12.12
N LEU A 112 9.85 -9.70 -11.04
CA LEU A 112 10.55 -8.42 -11.06
C LEU A 112 11.83 -8.49 -11.92
N GLN A 113 11.99 -7.54 -12.84
CA GLN A 113 13.07 -7.52 -13.83
C GLN A 113 14.38 -6.94 -13.28
N PHE A 114 14.69 -7.23 -12.02
CA PHE A 114 15.90 -6.78 -11.34
C PHE A 114 16.71 -7.96 -10.87
N ASP A 115 18.03 -7.78 -10.78
CA ASP A 115 18.93 -8.75 -10.21
C ASP A 115 18.67 -8.93 -8.71
N ASP A 116 19.09 -10.06 -8.17
CA ASP A 116 19.06 -10.33 -6.72
C ASP A 116 19.84 -9.26 -5.96
N ALA A 117 19.35 -8.88 -4.78
CA ALA A 117 20.02 -7.96 -3.89
C ALA A 117 20.36 -6.58 -4.52
N SER A 118 19.43 -6.00 -5.29
CA SER A 118 19.60 -4.73 -5.99
C SER A 118 19.22 -3.50 -5.14
N PHE A 119 18.29 -3.65 -4.19
CA PHE A 119 17.70 -2.53 -3.46
C PHE A 119 17.97 -2.60 -1.96
N ASP A 120 18.11 -1.43 -1.32
CA ASP A 120 18.25 -1.31 0.12
C ASP A 120 16.88 -1.40 0.81
N LEU A 121 15.85 -0.84 0.17
CA LEU A 121 14.45 -0.88 0.61
C LEU A 121 13.54 -1.25 -0.57
N VAL A 122 12.62 -2.17 -0.32
CA VAL A 122 11.49 -2.49 -1.23
C VAL A 122 10.21 -2.23 -0.47
N TYR A 123 9.29 -1.44 -1.01
CA TYR A 123 7.97 -1.31 -0.40
C TYR A 123 6.85 -1.63 -1.40
N VAL A 124 5.78 -2.20 -0.86
CA VAL A 124 4.59 -2.61 -1.59
C VAL A 124 3.38 -2.09 -0.82
N THR A 125 2.50 -1.37 -1.50
CA THR A 125 1.32 -0.79 -0.86
C THR A 125 0.04 -1.22 -1.58
N ARG A 126 -0.76 -2.09 -0.93
CA ARG A 126 -2.06 -2.56 -1.43
C ARG A 126 -2.00 -3.27 -2.80
N VAL A 127 -0.95 -4.04 -3.03
CA VAL A 127 -0.75 -4.80 -4.28
C VAL A 127 -0.85 -6.29 -4.06
N VAL A 128 -0.20 -6.81 -3.00
CA VAL A 128 -0.21 -8.26 -2.74
C VAL A 128 -1.60 -8.74 -2.37
N THR A 129 -2.43 -7.89 -1.76
CA THR A 129 -3.86 -8.16 -1.51
C THR A 129 -4.68 -8.43 -2.79
N LEU A 130 -4.18 -8.04 -3.97
CA LEU A 130 -4.85 -8.29 -5.25
C LEU A 130 -4.59 -9.70 -5.81
N MET A 131 -3.71 -10.47 -5.19
CA MET A 131 -3.46 -11.86 -5.55
C MET A 131 -4.60 -12.74 -5.03
N ASP A 132 -5.11 -13.64 -5.88
CA ASP A 132 -6.30 -14.45 -5.58
C ASP A 132 -6.09 -15.47 -4.45
N THR A 133 -4.87 -15.98 -4.28
CA THR A 133 -4.54 -17.05 -3.32
C THR A 133 -3.31 -16.69 -2.47
N TRP A 134 -3.21 -17.37 -1.31
CA TRP A 134 -2.04 -17.25 -0.46
C TRP A 134 -0.74 -17.66 -1.15
N GLU A 135 -0.79 -18.68 -2.00
CA GLU A 135 0.34 -19.15 -2.79
C GLU A 135 0.84 -18.09 -3.75
N GLU A 136 -0.05 -17.33 -4.39
CA GLU A 136 0.31 -16.20 -5.26
C GLU A 136 0.87 -15.04 -4.45
N GLN A 137 0.28 -14.73 -3.28
CA GLN A 137 0.84 -13.73 -2.35
C GLN A 137 2.27 -14.09 -1.93
N GLN A 138 2.55 -15.38 -1.68
CA GLN A 138 3.91 -15.85 -1.36
C GLN A 138 4.89 -15.65 -2.53
N VAL A 139 4.46 -15.85 -3.78
CA VAL A 139 5.30 -15.61 -4.97
C VAL A 139 5.71 -14.14 -5.01
N ALA A 140 4.76 -13.22 -4.88
CA ALA A 140 5.00 -11.78 -4.87
C ALA A 140 5.95 -11.36 -3.74
N ILE A 141 5.72 -11.85 -2.51
CA ILE A 141 6.60 -11.57 -1.37
C ILE A 141 8.01 -12.12 -1.60
N ASN A 142 8.15 -13.32 -2.17
CA ASN A 142 9.45 -13.90 -2.47
C ASN A 142 10.23 -13.10 -3.51
N GLU A 143 9.58 -12.53 -4.52
CA GLU A 143 10.23 -11.64 -5.49
C GLU A 143 10.75 -10.35 -4.82
N CYS A 144 9.95 -9.73 -3.94
CA CYS A 144 10.40 -8.59 -3.15
C CYS A 144 11.61 -8.95 -2.27
N LEU A 145 11.56 -10.11 -1.61
CA LEU A 145 12.68 -10.62 -0.81
C LEU A 145 13.91 -10.97 -1.67
N ARG A 146 13.73 -11.40 -2.92
CA ARG A 146 14.84 -11.70 -3.82
C ARG A 146 15.62 -10.45 -4.16
N VAL A 147 14.93 -9.40 -4.56
CA VAL A 147 15.56 -8.16 -5.06
C VAL A 147 16.07 -7.25 -3.96
N VAL A 148 15.64 -7.40 -2.70
CA VAL A 148 16.21 -6.65 -1.58
C VAL A 148 17.55 -7.24 -1.15
N LYS A 149 18.50 -6.39 -0.76
CA LYS A 149 19.84 -6.76 -0.27
C LYS A 149 19.78 -7.51 1.07
N PRO A 150 20.77 -8.34 1.40
CA PRO A 150 20.95 -8.81 2.78
C PRO A 150 21.08 -7.61 3.74
N GLY A 151 20.33 -7.63 4.84
CA GLY A 151 20.21 -6.52 5.79
C GLY A 151 19.28 -5.39 5.35
N GLY A 152 18.79 -5.42 4.11
CA GLY A 152 17.78 -4.49 3.60
C GLY A 152 16.38 -4.85 4.09
N LYS A 153 15.41 -4.00 3.78
CA LYS A 153 14.03 -4.13 4.27
C LYS A 153 13.02 -4.30 3.15
N VAL A 154 12.03 -5.16 3.38
CA VAL A 154 10.79 -5.21 2.60
C VAL A 154 9.66 -4.70 3.49
N ILE A 155 8.91 -3.69 3.03
CA ILE A 155 7.74 -3.16 3.72
C ILE A 155 6.50 -3.60 2.94
N LEU A 156 5.65 -4.39 3.59
CA LEU A 156 4.34 -4.77 3.07
C LEU A 156 3.28 -3.94 3.80
N SER A 157 2.77 -2.89 3.15
CA SER A 157 1.64 -2.12 3.64
C SER A 157 0.37 -2.66 2.99
N GLU A 158 -0.36 -3.50 3.73
CA GLU A 158 -1.48 -4.29 3.19
C GLU A 158 -2.65 -4.36 4.19
N PRO A 159 -3.88 -4.64 3.73
CA PRO A 159 -5.02 -4.83 4.61
C PRO A 159 -5.02 -6.22 5.27
N PHE A 160 -5.42 -6.26 6.54
CA PHE A 160 -5.47 -7.47 7.37
C PHE A 160 -6.89 -7.82 7.81
N LEU A 161 -7.19 -9.13 7.81
CA LEU A 161 -8.52 -9.66 8.09
C LEU A 161 -8.90 -9.52 9.57
N GLU A 162 -7.95 -9.67 10.50
CA GLU A 162 -8.23 -9.65 11.93
C GLU A 162 -8.77 -8.28 12.38
N PRO A 163 -8.10 -7.13 12.09
CA PRO A 163 -8.64 -5.81 12.45
C PRO A 163 -9.93 -5.48 11.68
N PHE A 164 -10.07 -5.93 10.44
CA PHE A 164 -11.31 -5.79 9.67
C PHE A 164 -12.47 -6.52 10.36
N THR A 165 -12.25 -7.76 10.82
CA THR A 165 -13.23 -8.55 11.55
C THR A 165 -13.61 -7.91 12.89
N LEU A 166 -12.61 -7.41 13.63
CA LEU A 166 -12.83 -6.72 14.90
C LEU A 166 -13.66 -5.44 14.71
N LEU A 167 -13.37 -4.65 13.70
CA LEU A 167 -14.13 -3.44 13.38
C LEU A 167 -15.56 -3.78 12.97
N ASN A 168 -15.77 -4.82 12.18
CA ASN A 168 -17.10 -5.30 11.82
C ASN A 168 -17.88 -5.83 13.03
N ALA A 169 -17.23 -6.45 14.00
CA ALA A 169 -17.87 -6.85 15.25
C ALA A 169 -18.41 -5.64 16.04
N LEU A 170 -17.65 -4.54 16.13
CA LEU A 170 -18.14 -3.30 16.72
C LEU A 170 -19.34 -2.70 15.96
N ARG A 171 -19.28 -2.70 14.64
CA ARG A 171 -20.39 -2.22 13.77
C ARG A 171 -21.65 -3.03 14.01
N GLN A 172 -21.52 -4.35 14.10
CA GLN A 172 -22.66 -5.25 14.41
C GLN A 172 -23.32 -4.95 15.75
N LEU A 173 -22.55 -4.60 16.79
CA LEU A 173 -23.10 -4.22 18.10
C LEU A 173 -23.96 -2.94 18.07
N LYS A 174 -23.90 -2.19 16.99
CA LYS A 174 -24.63 -0.94 16.75
C LYS A 174 -25.58 -1.03 15.56
N ASP A 175 -25.89 -2.24 15.12
CA ASP A 175 -26.78 -2.49 13.96
C ASP A 175 -26.33 -1.73 12.69
N MET A 176 -25.04 -1.43 12.57
CA MET A 176 -24.48 -0.79 11.38
C MET A 176 -24.18 -1.84 10.29
N PRO A 177 -24.36 -1.48 9.00
CA PRO A 177 -23.93 -2.37 7.91
C PRO A 177 -22.46 -2.74 8.02
N PRO A 178 -22.06 -4.00 7.77
CA PRO A 178 -20.67 -4.40 7.79
C PRO A 178 -19.89 -3.69 6.67
N LEU A 179 -18.61 -3.44 6.93
CA LEU A 179 -17.66 -3.17 5.86
C LEU A 179 -17.50 -4.44 5.04
N VAL A 180 -17.37 -4.30 3.73
CA VAL A 180 -17.24 -5.42 2.81
C VAL A 180 -15.86 -5.38 2.17
N GLU A 181 -15.19 -6.52 2.15
CA GLU A 181 -13.97 -6.70 1.36
C GLU A 181 -14.34 -6.63 -0.13
N HIS A 182 -13.57 -5.87 -0.90
CA HIS A 182 -13.81 -5.76 -2.34
C HIS A 182 -13.53 -7.11 -3.01
N ASP A 183 -14.31 -7.49 -4.02
CA ASP A 183 -14.22 -8.79 -4.68
C ASP A 183 -12.82 -9.12 -5.26
N SER A 184 -12.07 -8.09 -5.62
CA SER A 184 -10.70 -8.22 -6.12
C SER A 184 -9.64 -8.33 -5.02
N ASN A 185 -10.00 -8.13 -3.75
CA ASN A 185 -9.04 -8.15 -2.65
C ASN A 185 -9.03 -9.50 -1.94
N ARG A 186 -7.89 -9.85 -1.38
CA ARG A 186 -7.70 -10.98 -0.46
C ARG A 186 -6.84 -10.50 0.70
N PHE A 187 -7.52 -10.05 1.76
CA PHE A 187 -6.84 -9.53 2.94
C PHE A 187 -5.92 -10.56 3.56
N PHE A 188 -4.78 -10.08 4.02
CA PHE A 188 -3.83 -10.93 4.72
C PHE A 188 -4.44 -11.48 6.02
N LYS A 189 -4.10 -12.74 6.33
CA LYS A 189 -4.24 -13.31 7.66
C LYS A 189 -2.90 -13.19 8.36
N LYS A 190 -2.84 -12.52 9.50
CA LYS A 190 -1.59 -12.30 10.25
C LYS A 190 -0.85 -13.60 10.49
N GLU A 191 -1.55 -14.62 10.98
CA GLU A 191 -0.98 -15.93 11.27
C GLU A 191 -0.28 -16.55 10.05
N LEU A 192 -0.86 -16.45 8.85
CA LEU A 192 -0.26 -17.01 7.63
C LEU A 192 1.02 -16.28 7.25
N LEU A 193 0.99 -14.93 7.28
CA LEU A 193 2.16 -14.14 6.94
C LEU A 193 3.29 -14.32 7.97
N GLU A 194 2.97 -14.25 9.25
CA GLU A 194 3.97 -14.37 10.32
C GLU A 194 4.62 -15.75 10.34
N ASN A 195 3.83 -16.82 10.20
CA ASN A 195 4.36 -18.18 10.08
C ASN A 195 5.26 -18.34 8.83
N PHE A 196 4.87 -17.76 7.71
CA PHE A 196 5.69 -17.78 6.50
C PHE A 196 7.04 -17.08 6.71
N LEU A 197 7.06 -15.89 7.33
CA LEU A 197 8.28 -15.15 7.62
C LEU A 197 9.17 -15.87 8.63
N MET A 198 8.59 -16.39 9.72
CA MET A 198 9.31 -17.16 10.73
C MET A 198 9.93 -18.45 10.15
N ASN A 199 9.20 -19.17 9.30
CA ASN A 199 9.71 -20.37 8.64
C ASN A 199 10.90 -20.07 7.70
N LYS A 200 11.00 -18.84 7.20
CA LYS A 200 12.16 -18.37 6.42
C LYS A 200 13.30 -17.84 7.28
N GLY A 201 13.15 -17.77 8.59
CA GLY A 201 14.14 -17.19 9.50
C GLY A 201 14.23 -15.67 9.40
N LEU A 202 13.21 -15.00 8.88
CA LEU A 202 13.16 -13.55 8.73
C LEU A 202 12.65 -12.89 10.01
N SER A 203 13.21 -11.76 10.39
CA SER A 203 12.71 -10.89 11.44
C SER A 203 11.77 -9.83 10.87
N PHE A 204 10.77 -9.44 11.65
CA PHE A 204 9.84 -8.38 11.24
C PHE A 204 9.36 -7.59 12.45
N THR A 205 8.92 -6.36 12.19
CA THR A 205 8.14 -5.53 13.10
C THR A 205 6.85 -5.08 12.42
N VAL A 206 5.83 -4.74 13.19
CA VAL A 206 4.53 -4.31 12.67
C VAL A 206 4.26 -2.87 13.11
N ASN A 207 3.95 -2.01 12.15
CA ASN A 207 3.46 -0.66 12.40
C ASN A 207 1.94 -0.62 12.13
N GLU A 208 1.14 -0.43 13.18
CA GLU A 208 -0.33 -0.28 13.10
C GLU A 208 -0.73 1.19 12.89
N PHE A 209 -0.19 1.83 11.89
CA PHE A 209 -0.31 3.26 11.59
C PHE A 209 -1.73 3.76 11.25
N SER A 210 -2.76 2.93 11.34
CA SER A 210 -4.10 3.29 10.89
C SER A 210 -5.23 2.91 11.86
N SER A 211 -4.90 2.54 13.09
CA SER A 211 -5.85 1.96 14.04
C SER A 211 -6.94 2.94 14.49
N ILE A 212 -6.52 4.11 14.97
CA ILE A 212 -7.43 5.17 15.42
C ILE A 212 -8.16 5.76 14.20
N TYR A 213 -7.48 5.89 13.08
CA TYR A 213 -8.08 6.39 11.86
C TYR A 213 -9.23 5.50 11.37
N TYR A 214 -9.05 4.18 11.32
CA TYR A 214 -10.11 3.26 10.93
C TYR A 214 -11.25 3.21 11.95
N LEU A 215 -10.94 3.10 13.24
CA LEU A 215 -11.96 3.16 14.30
C LEU A 215 -12.78 4.45 14.19
N GLY A 216 -12.10 5.58 14.03
CA GLY A 216 -12.72 6.89 13.91
C GLY A 216 -13.56 7.05 12.65
N SER A 217 -12.96 6.82 11.50
CA SER A 217 -13.57 7.11 10.20
C SER A 217 -14.60 6.08 9.73
N ARG A 218 -14.51 4.83 10.20
CA ARG A 218 -15.38 3.72 9.77
C ARG A 218 -16.35 3.23 10.87
N PHE A 219 -16.27 3.81 12.07
CA PHE A 219 -17.19 3.48 13.16
C PHE A 219 -17.66 4.73 13.91
N LEU A 220 -16.80 5.45 14.64
CA LEU A 220 -17.23 6.58 15.48
C LEU A 220 -17.89 7.70 14.69
N ARG A 221 -17.35 8.06 13.54
CA ARG A 221 -17.94 9.06 12.65
C ARG A 221 -19.37 8.68 12.25
N GLU A 222 -19.58 7.44 11.88
CA GLU A 222 -20.86 6.95 11.37
C GLU A 222 -21.94 6.82 12.45
N LEU A 223 -21.56 6.89 13.73
CA LEU A 223 -22.53 7.04 14.85
C LEU A 223 -23.13 8.45 14.95
N VAL A 224 -22.45 9.46 14.39
CA VAL A 224 -22.82 10.87 14.58
C VAL A 224 -23.07 11.62 13.25
N THR A 225 -22.75 11.00 12.10
CA THR A 225 -22.99 11.56 10.77
C THR A 225 -23.65 10.52 9.87
N ASP A 226 -24.49 10.98 8.93
CA ASP A 226 -25.00 10.12 7.87
C ASP A 226 -23.85 9.79 6.89
N PRO A 227 -23.47 8.50 6.70
CA PRO A 227 -22.47 8.11 5.73
C PRO A 227 -22.78 8.56 4.30
N ALA A 228 -24.08 8.62 3.93
CA ALA A 228 -24.53 9.02 2.60
C ALA A 228 -24.34 10.52 2.34
N ALA A 229 -24.28 11.35 3.39
CA ALA A 229 -24.10 12.80 3.25
C ALA A 229 -22.70 13.17 2.71
N TYR A 230 -21.71 12.28 2.88
CA TYR A 230 -20.32 12.50 2.48
C TYR A 230 -19.74 11.23 1.83
N PRO A 231 -20.16 10.88 0.61
CA PRO A 231 -19.60 9.74 -0.09
C PRO A 231 -18.12 10.01 -0.40
N GLY A 232 -17.23 9.21 0.17
CA GLY A 232 -15.78 9.31 0.02
C GLY A 232 -15.11 10.08 1.16
N PHE A 233 -14.82 11.36 0.97
CA PHE A 233 -14.11 12.18 1.94
C PHE A 233 -15.07 12.91 2.90
N ASN A 234 -14.93 12.69 4.21
CA ASN A 234 -15.59 13.49 5.25
C ASN A 234 -14.57 14.32 6.02
N PRO A 235 -14.72 15.66 6.13
CA PRO A 235 -13.77 16.53 6.83
C PRO A 235 -13.49 16.12 8.28
N ILE A 236 -14.42 15.47 8.96
CA ILE A 236 -14.25 14.94 10.33
C ILE A 236 -13.13 13.89 10.41
N ASN A 237 -12.83 13.18 9.30
CA ASN A 237 -11.73 12.22 9.25
C ASN A 237 -10.38 12.86 9.57
N ARG A 238 -10.25 14.17 9.37
CA ARG A 238 -9.04 14.93 9.73
C ARG A 238 -8.70 14.80 11.21
N ILE A 239 -9.69 14.80 12.08
CA ILE A 239 -9.49 14.65 13.52
C ILE A 239 -8.82 13.31 13.84
N PHE A 240 -9.31 12.23 13.23
CA PHE A 240 -8.76 10.89 13.46
C PHE A 240 -7.37 10.72 12.83
N TYR A 241 -7.12 11.35 11.68
CA TYR A 241 -5.81 11.42 11.07
C TYR A 241 -4.80 12.14 11.97
N ASP A 242 -5.15 13.31 12.50
CA ASP A 242 -4.26 14.07 13.36
C ASP A 242 -3.96 13.31 14.68
N ILE A 243 -4.95 12.62 15.25
CA ILE A 243 -4.77 11.79 16.46
C ILE A 243 -3.88 10.57 16.15
N GLU A 244 -4.08 9.89 15.01
CA GLU A 244 -3.27 8.72 14.63
C GLU A 244 -1.78 9.04 14.55
N LYS A 245 -1.42 10.24 14.10
CA LYS A 245 -0.01 10.68 14.01
C LYS A 245 0.68 10.79 15.38
N ASP A 246 -0.09 11.08 16.43
CA ASP A 246 0.42 11.22 17.81
C ASP A 246 0.25 9.93 18.61
N PHE A 247 -0.76 9.10 18.29
CA PHE A 247 -1.16 7.93 19.06
C PHE A 247 -1.55 6.81 18.09
N SER A 248 -0.66 5.88 17.83
CA SER A 248 -0.94 4.71 16.99
C SER A 248 -1.25 3.46 17.82
N GLY A 249 -1.81 2.44 17.17
CA GLY A 249 -2.14 1.15 17.79
C GLY A 249 -3.59 1.05 18.27
N GLY A 250 -3.97 -0.13 18.77
CA GLY A 250 -5.33 -0.42 19.26
C GLY A 250 -6.04 -1.55 18.54
N GLY A 251 -5.44 -2.14 17.53
CA GLY A 251 -5.92 -3.37 16.88
C GLY A 251 -7.02 -3.16 15.82
N PHE A 252 -7.39 -1.92 15.49
CA PHE A 252 -8.40 -1.60 14.47
C PHE A 252 -7.82 -1.20 13.12
N GLY A 253 -6.50 -1.09 13.02
CA GLY A 253 -5.82 -0.71 11.79
C GLY A 253 -5.93 -1.82 10.75
N ILE A 254 -6.90 -1.69 9.83
CA ILE A 254 -7.05 -2.63 8.73
C ILE A 254 -5.79 -2.62 7.87
N GLN A 255 -5.29 -1.43 7.52
CA GLN A 255 -4.02 -1.26 6.84
C GLN A 255 -2.89 -1.24 7.86
N GLN A 256 -1.91 -2.13 7.71
CA GLN A 256 -0.74 -2.23 8.57
C GLN A 256 0.52 -2.41 7.73
N ALA A 257 1.65 -1.92 8.20
CA ALA A 257 2.93 -2.14 7.56
C ALA A 257 3.73 -3.22 8.32
N TYR A 258 4.09 -4.29 7.62
CA TYR A 258 5.05 -5.30 8.07
C TYR A 258 6.43 -4.92 7.52
N ILE A 259 7.34 -4.57 8.42
CA ILE A 259 8.72 -4.20 8.10
C ILE A 259 9.58 -5.44 8.29
N ILE A 260 9.94 -6.10 7.20
CA ILE A 260 10.65 -7.37 7.15
C ILE A 260 12.12 -7.09 6.87
N THR A 261 13.03 -7.62 7.70
CA THR A 261 14.48 -7.53 7.49
C THR A 261 15.00 -8.85 6.92
N LYS A 262 15.70 -8.77 5.77
CA LYS A 262 16.31 -9.92 5.10
C LYS A 262 17.67 -10.28 5.68
#